data_8b2ac3fa1b43120c29f8e927cd94b6d9
#
_entry.id   8b2ac3fa1b43120c29f8e927cd94b6d9
#
_cell.length_a   1.000
_cell.length_b   1.000
_cell.length_c   1.000
_cell.angle_alpha   90.00
_cell.angle_beta   90.00
_cell.angle_gamma   90.00
#
_symmetry.space_group_name_H-M   'P 1'
#
loop_
_entity.id
_entity.type
_entity.pdbx_description
1 polymer ?
#
loop_
_entity_poly.entity_id
_entity_poly.type
_entity_poly.pdbx_seq_one_letter_code
_entity_poly.pdbx_strand_id
1 'polypeptide(L)'
;MASFGPAPLFTNHVDLGSILSGKLATEKSPTAVSAYPIATGSSVFGIKYDGGVLLGADTLVSYGKMARYPNVPRLFQVNDTTVITCSGDYADFQHITSLVERMQIEEERTQNEVVMQPRSLHRYLTRYLYNLRSKFDPKWTNIVVAGLQDGEPFLGYISMIGLAFTEDAVTTGLGGAIALPLMRKMLDQNKGKLLTFEEATKIMEESLKLGFALDCVAYPKYQIANINKDGVQMGKPETVSLNWKYVKNFDATL
;
A
#
# COMPACT_ATOMS: atom_id res chain seq x y z
N MET A 1 -37.40 31.18 21.58
CA MET A 1 -37.41 29.75 21.20
C MET A 1 -37.02 29.67 19.72
N ALA A 2 -35.76 29.38 19.45
CA ALA A 2 -35.27 29.21 18.08
C ALA A 2 -35.33 27.70 17.75
N SER A 3 -36.14 27.36 16.73
CA SER A 3 -36.26 25.98 16.23
C SER A 3 -35.01 25.61 15.42
N PHE A 4 -34.23 24.69 15.92
CA PHE A 4 -33.18 24.03 15.12
C PHE A 4 -33.87 23.10 14.11
N GLY A 5 -33.77 23.44 12.83
CA GLY A 5 -34.14 22.52 11.75
C GLY A 5 -33.11 21.36 11.66
N PRO A 6 -33.54 20.19 11.13
CA PRO A 6 -32.61 19.05 11.01
C PRO A 6 -31.48 19.38 10.07
N ALA A 7 -30.26 19.00 10.49
CA ALA A 7 -29.03 19.12 9.68
C ALA A 7 -29.20 18.39 8.34
N PRO A 8 -28.71 18.95 7.23
CA PRO A 8 -28.80 18.28 5.94
C PRO A 8 -27.95 17.00 5.97
N LEU A 9 -28.61 15.88 5.71
CA LEU A 9 -27.96 14.60 5.44
C LEU A 9 -27.08 14.79 4.19
N PHE A 10 -25.76 14.60 4.35
CA PHE A 10 -24.82 14.57 3.24
C PHE A 10 -25.12 13.35 2.37
N THR A 11 -25.99 13.50 1.40
CA THR A 11 -26.17 12.54 0.30
C THR A 11 -25.25 12.94 -0.85
N ASN A 12 -23.96 12.75 -0.70
CA ASN A 12 -23.08 12.72 -1.87
C ASN A 12 -23.23 11.35 -2.53
N HIS A 13 -24.28 11.18 -3.32
CA HIS A 13 -24.37 10.10 -4.29
C HIS A 13 -23.24 10.32 -5.32
N VAL A 14 -22.15 9.61 -5.17
CA VAL A 14 -21.17 9.49 -6.26
C VAL A 14 -21.79 8.57 -7.30
N ASP A 15 -22.29 9.15 -8.37
CA ASP A 15 -22.82 8.40 -9.51
C ASP A 15 -21.66 7.70 -10.24
N LEU A 16 -21.57 6.38 -10.04
CA LEU A 16 -20.60 5.52 -10.72
C LEU A 16 -20.70 5.61 -12.25
N GLY A 17 -21.91 5.88 -12.78
CA GLY A 17 -22.14 6.10 -14.20
C GLY A 17 -21.38 7.34 -14.72
N SER A 18 -21.26 8.40 -13.90
CA SER A 18 -20.51 9.61 -14.25
C SER A 18 -19.00 9.40 -14.22
N ILE A 19 -18.50 8.51 -13.35
CA ILE A 19 -17.07 8.15 -13.29
C ILE A 19 -16.68 7.33 -14.53
N LEU A 20 -17.52 6.39 -14.94
CA LEU A 20 -17.30 5.55 -16.14
C LEU A 20 -17.49 6.30 -17.44
N SER A 21 -18.37 7.31 -17.49
CA SER A 21 -18.60 8.14 -18.68
C SER A 21 -17.64 9.31 -18.85
N GLY A 22 -16.69 9.51 -17.94
CA GLY A 22 -15.76 10.66 -17.97
C GLY A 22 -16.39 12.02 -17.69
N LYS A 23 -17.67 12.05 -17.35
CA LYS A 23 -18.40 13.27 -16.90
C LYS A 23 -18.34 13.38 -15.39
N LEU A 24 -17.16 13.66 -14.86
CA LEU A 24 -17.05 14.16 -13.48
C LEU A 24 -17.74 15.53 -13.44
N ALA A 25 -18.73 15.66 -12.55
CA ALA A 25 -19.33 16.94 -12.25
C ALA A 25 -18.20 17.95 -11.98
N THR A 26 -18.28 19.10 -12.64
CA THR A 26 -17.38 20.22 -12.40
C THR A 26 -17.71 20.87 -11.06
N GLU A 27 -17.48 20.15 -9.97
CA GLU A 27 -17.30 20.81 -8.68
C GLU A 27 -16.03 21.63 -8.80
N LYS A 28 -16.15 22.94 -8.66
CA LYS A 28 -15.00 23.83 -8.54
C LYS A 28 -14.17 23.32 -7.40
N SER A 29 -13.05 22.67 -7.71
CA SER A 29 -12.08 22.25 -6.71
C SER A 29 -11.66 23.46 -5.88
N PRO A 30 -11.52 23.35 -4.56
CA PRO A 30 -11.04 24.43 -3.72
C PRO A 30 -9.69 24.94 -4.26
N THR A 31 -9.57 26.24 -4.40
CA THR A 31 -8.45 26.93 -5.07
C THR A 31 -7.15 26.89 -4.26
N ALA A 32 -7.15 26.32 -3.07
CA ALA A 32 -5.97 26.17 -2.22
C ALA A 32 -5.94 24.76 -1.62
N VAL A 33 -5.18 23.88 -2.22
CA VAL A 33 -4.86 22.57 -1.67
C VAL A 33 -3.52 22.66 -0.96
N SER A 34 -3.44 22.20 0.29
CA SER A 34 -2.16 21.96 0.94
C SER A 34 -1.45 20.85 0.18
N ALA A 35 -0.50 21.23 -0.67
CA ALA A 35 0.15 20.31 -1.60
C ALA A 35 1.26 19.47 -0.94
N TYR A 36 1.48 19.58 0.37
CA TYR A 36 2.59 18.89 1.03
C TYR A 36 2.08 17.81 1.98
N PRO A 37 2.57 16.58 1.84
CA PRO A 37 2.26 15.50 2.78
C PRO A 37 2.84 15.85 4.15
N ILE A 38 2.02 15.74 5.20
CA ILE A 38 2.41 16.07 6.57
C ILE A 38 2.52 14.79 7.41
N ALA A 39 1.54 13.90 7.28
CA ALA A 39 1.46 12.66 8.03
C ALA A 39 1.85 11.49 7.09
N THR A 40 3.11 11.04 7.16
CA THR A 40 3.67 10.13 6.17
C THR A 40 4.06 8.78 6.74
N GLY A 41 3.79 7.72 5.97
CA GLY A 41 4.30 6.39 6.20
C GLY A 41 5.62 6.15 5.46
N SER A 42 6.51 5.36 6.07
CA SER A 42 7.80 4.95 5.51
C SER A 42 7.63 3.92 4.37
N SER A 43 8.73 3.28 4.00
CA SER A 43 8.76 2.25 2.96
C SER A 43 7.83 1.06 3.23
N VAL A 44 7.39 0.42 2.16
CA VAL A 44 6.63 -0.83 2.17
C VAL A 44 7.36 -1.84 1.32
N PHE A 45 7.25 -3.11 1.67
CA PHE A 45 7.92 -4.23 1.03
C PHE A 45 6.91 -5.27 0.59
N GLY A 46 7.08 -5.83 -0.60
CA GLY A 46 6.27 -6.92 -1.13
C GLY A 46 7.14 -7.92 -1.86
N ILE A 47 6.87 -9.22 -1.69
CA ILE A 47 7.58 -10.31 -2.36
C ILE A 47 6.63 -11.46 -2.66
N LYS A 48 6.74 -12.01 -3.86
CA LYS A 48 6.04 -13.24 -4.25
C LYS A 48 6.82 -14.46 -3.83
N TYR A 49 6.09 -15.51 -3.48
CA TYR A 49 6.63 -16.84 -3.23
C TYR A 49 5.72 -17.90 -3.87
N ASP A 50 6.12 -19.15 -3.83
CA ASP A 50 5.32 -20.26 -4.39
C ASP A 50 4.00 -20.43 -3.62
N GLY A 51 2.90 -20.07 -4.28
CA GLY A 51 1.55 -20.12 -3.74
C GLY A 51 1.05 -18.87 -3.03
N GLY A 52 1.81 -17.75 -3.01
CA GLY A 52 1.32 -16.54 -2.37
C GLY A 52 2.20 -15.29 -2.46
N VAL A 53 1.80 -14.28 -1.69
CA VAL A 53 2.50 -12.99 -1.60
C VAL A 53 2.63 -12.57 -0.15
N LEU A 54 3.80 -12.06 0.22
CA LEU A 54 4.04 -11.38 1.49
C LEU A 54 4.10 -9.88 1.29
N LEU A 55 3.42 -9.15 2.16
CA LEU A 55 3.55 -7.70 2.30
C LEU A 55 4.05 -7.37 3.70
N GLY A 56 4.98 -6.42 3.79
CA GLY A 56 5.51 -5.93 5.06
C GLY A 56 5.54 -4.41 5.11
N ALA A 57 5.15 -3.84 6.23
CA ALA A 57 5.24 -2.40 6.51
C ALA A 57 5.46 -2.17 8.00
N ASP A 58 6.12 -1.07 8.35
CA ASP A 58 6.14 -0.62 9.74
C ASP A 58 4.79 -0.03 10.14
N THR A 59 4.60 0.22 11.44
CA THR A 59 3.34 0.73 12.00
C THR A 59 3.40 2.22 12.34
N LEU A 60 4.40 2.95 11.83
CA LEU A 60 4.54 4.37 12.12
C LEU A 60 3.94 5.24 11.02
N VAL A 61 3.21 6.25 11.45
CA VAL A 61 2.94 7.44 10.65
C VAL A 61 3.63 8.63 11.30
N SER A 62 4.60 9.19 10.60
CA SER A 62 5.41 10.32 11.05
C SER A 62 4.70 11.64 10.74
N TYR A 63 4.81 12.61 11.65
CA TYR A 63 4.39 13.97 11.39
C TYR A 63 5.65 14.82 11.13
N GLY A 64 5.97 15.03 9.87
CA GLY A 64 7.26 15.54 9.45
C GLY A 64 8.40 14.64 9.95
N LYS A 65 9.27 15.16 10.82
CA LYS A 65 10.39 14.42 11.43
C LYS A 65 10.06 13.77 12.77
N MET A 66 8.83 13.95 13.28
CA MET A 66 8.40 13.41 14.56
C MET A 66 7.73 12.06 14.39
N ALA A 67 8.16 11.04 15.12
CA ALA A 67 7.48 9.75 15.23
C ALA A 67 6.20 9.90 16.08
N ARG A 68 5.10 10.33 15.45
CA ARG A 68 3.89 10.77 16.14
C ARG A 68 2.89 9.65 16.41
N TYR A 69 2.67 8.76 15.45
CA TYR A 69 1.62 7.74 15.49
C TYR A 69 2.20 6.34 15.30
N PRO A 70 2.66 5.67 16.40
CA PRO A 70 3.47 4.44 16.30
C PRO A 70 2.67 3.15 16.13
N ASN A 71 1.35 3.17 16.16
CA ASN A 71 0.50 1.97 16.08
C ASN A 71 -0.60 2.14 15.03
N VAL A 72 -0.26 2.64 13.86
CA VAL A 72 -1.19 2.84 12.77
C VAL A 72 -1.11 1.65 11.81
N PRO A 73 -2.23 0.97 11.48
CA PRO A 73 -2.24 -0.08 10.48
C PRO A 73 -1.99 0.53 9.09
N ARG A 74 -0.99 0.02 8.38
CA ARG A 74 -0.64 0.45 7.03
C ARG A 74 -0.94 -0.62 5.97
N LEU A 75 -1.35 -1.79 6.41
CA LEU A 75 -1.85 -2.88 5.59
C LEU A 75 -3.38 -2.87 5.68
N PHE A 76 -4.06 -2.79 4.56
CA PHE A 76 -5.51 -2.78 4.47
C PHE A 76 -5.99 -3.99 3.67
N GLN A 77 -6.73 -4.87 4.33
CA GLN A 77 -7.37 -6.01 3.69
C GLN A 77 -8.61 -5.54 2.93
N VAL A 78 -8.60 -5.75 1.62
CA VAL A 78 -9.73 -5.42 0.74
C VAL A 78 -10.75 -6.54 0.79
N ASN A 79 -10.33 -7.76 0.55
CA ASN A 79 -11.16 -8.97 0.63
C ASN A 79 -10.29 -10.17 1.03
N ASP A 80 -10.83 -11.39 0.92
CA ASP A 80 -10.13 -12.61 1.32
C ASP A 80 -8.89 -12.94 0.46
N THR A 81 -8.74 -12.28 -0.69
CA THR A 81 -7.65 -12.55 -1.63
C THR A 81 -6.77 -11.34 -1.93
N THR A 82 -7.09 -10.16 -1.40
CA THR A 82 -6.43 -8.90 -1.79
C THR A 82 -6.13 -8.02 -0.59
N VAL A 83 -4.90 -7.53 -0.54
CA VAL A 83 -4.42 -6.53 0.43
C VAL A 83 -3.81 -5.36 -0.31
N ILE A 84 -4.06 -4.15 0.16
CA ILE A 84 -3.37 -2.95 -0.30
C ILE A 84 -2.58 -2.31 0.84
N THR A 85 -1.50 -1.65 0.46
CA THR A 85 -0.67 -0.90 1.40
C THR A 85 -0.07 0.31 0.72
N CYS A 86 0.44 1.26 1.49
CA CYS A 86 1.00 2.48 0.94
C CYS A 86 2.24 3.00 1.66
N SER A 87 2.97 3.84 0.94
CA SER A 87 3.92 4.80 1.49
C SER A 87 3.55 6.21 1.06
N GLY A 88 4.03 7.22 1.78
CA GLY A 88 3.69 8.62 1.54
C GLY A 88 2.58 9.10 2.46
N ASP A 89 1.73 10.01 2.01
CA ASP A 89 0.70 10.63 2.84
C ASP A 89 -0.38 9.63 3.29
N TYR A 90 -0.56 9.53 4.61
CA TYR A 90 -1.50 8.59 5.20
C TYR A 90 -2.95 9.05 5.05
N ALA A 91 -3.22 10.35 5.01
CA ALA A 91 -4.57 10.87 4.80
C ALA A 91 -5.08 10.55 3.38
N ASP A 92 -4.20 10.65 2.39
CA ASP A 92 -4.50 10.24 1.02
C ASP A 92 -4.73 8.72 0.93
N PHE A 93 -4.01 7.92 1.71
CA PHE A 93 -4.27 6.49 1.80
C PHE A 93 -5.63 6.19 2.42
N GLN A 94 -6.01 6.86 3.52
CA GLN A 94 -7.33 6.73 4.12
C GLN A 94 -8.45 7.10 3.13
N HIS A 95 -8.24 8.12 2.32
CA HIS A 95 -9.18 8.45 1.24
C HIS A 95 -9.32 7.32 0.23
N ILE A 96 -8.21 6.70 -0.17
CA ILE A 96 -8.20 5.58 -1.13
C ILE A 96 -8.85 4.33 -0.51
N THR A 97 -8.57 3.99 0.74
CA THR A 97 -9.22 2.86 1.42
C THR A 97 -10.73 3.07 1.51
N SER A 98 -11.18 4.26 1.87
CA SER A 98 -12.62 4.60 1.89
C SER A 98 -13.27 4.54 0.51
N LEU A 99 -12.52 4.84 -0.56
CA LEU A 99 -12.99 4.65 -1.94
C LEU A 99 -13.17 3.16 -2.26
N VAL A 100 -12.19 2.34 -1.91
CA VAL A 100 -12.21 0.89 -2.14
C VAL A 100 -13.34 0.24 -1.32
N GLU A 101 -13.51 0.60 -0.05
CA GLU A 101 -14.61 0.13 0.80
C GLU A 101 -15.98 0.42 0.18
N ARG A 102 -16.17 1.63 -0.33
CA ARG A 102 -17.44 1.99 -1.02
C ARG A 102 -17.68 1.14 -2.26
N MET A 103 -16.63 0.85 -3.03
CA MET A 103 -16.74 -0.02 -4.21
C MET A 103 -17.14 -1.45 -3.81
N GLN A 104 -16.57 -1.98 -2.72
CA GLN A 104 -16.95 -3.30 -2.19
C GLN A 104 -18.41 -3.35 -1.75
N ILE A 105 -18.85 -2.36 -0.97
CA ILE A 105 -20.25 -2.26 -0.53
C ILE A 105 -21.19 -2.20 -1.73
N GLU A 106 -20.81 -1.49 -2.80
CA GLU A 106 -21.63 -1.40 -4.02
C GLU A 106 -21.67 -2.74 -4.77
N GLU A 107 -20.55 -3.47 -4.87
CA GLU A 107 -20.50 -4.81 -5.43
C GLU A 107 -21.38 -5.79 -4.64
N GLU A 108 -21.31 -5.78 -3.31
CA GLU A 108 -22.15 -6.60 -2.44
C GLU A 108 -23.65 -6.29 -2.62
N ARG A 109 -24.01 -5.02 -2.74
CA ARG A 109 -25.39 -4.59 -2.95
C ARG A 109 -25.99 -5.01 -4.29
N THR A 110 -25.16 -5.09 -5.33
CA THR A 110 -25.60 -5.53 -6.66
C THR A 110 -25.72 -7.04 -6.78
N GLN A 111 -25.38 -7.80 -5.72
CA GLN A 111 -25.38 -9.27 -5.72
C GLN A 111 -24.60 -9.89 -6.88
N ASN A 112 -23.66 -9.15 -7.42
CA ASN A 112 -22.77 -9.69 -8.42
C ASN A 112 -21.80 -10.66 -7.71
N GLU A 113 -21.74 -11.89 -8.15
CA GLU A 113 -20.78 -12.91 -7.67
C GLU A 113 -19.30 -12.56 -8.02
N VAL A 114 -19.08 -11.41 -8.65
CA VAL A 114 -17.77 -10.97 -9.11
C VAL A 114 -17.03 -10.27 -7.97
N VAL A 115 -16.19 -11.01 -7.30
CA VAL A 115 -15.26 -10.46 -6.29
C VAL A 115 -14.21 -9.59 -6.98
N MET A 116 -13.94 -8.40 -6.42
CA MET A 116 -12.90 -7.50 -6.93
C MET A 116 -11.52 -8.15 -6.93
N GLN A 117 -11.04 -8.47 -8.11
CA GLN A 117 -9.74 -9.12 -8.31
C GLN A 117 -8.58 -8.13 -8.15
N PRO A 118 -7.40 -8.55 -7.63
CA PRO A 118 -6.27 -7.66 -7.38
C PRO A 118 -5.78 -6.93 -8.63
N ARG A 119 -5.78 -7.59 -9.80
CA ARG A 119 -5.40 -6.98 -11.08
C ARG A 119 -6.39 -5.90 -11.51
N SER A 120 -7.68 -6.10 -11.29
CA SER A 120 -8.73 -5.12 -11.61
C SER A 120 -8.61 -3.89 -10.72
N LEU A 121 -8.42 -4.10 -9.42
CA LEU A 121 -8.17 -3.03 -8.45
C LEU A 121 -6.91 -2.24 -8.79
N HIS A 122 -5.80 -2.94 -9.13
CA HIS A 122 -4.55 -2.30 -9.54
C HIS A 122 -4.75 -1.40 -10.76
N ARG A 123 -5.47 -1.87 -11.80
CA ARG A 123 -5.78 -1.06 -12.99
C ARG A 123 -6.69 0.13 -12.69
N TYR A 124 -7.69 -0.07 -11.83
CA TYR A 124 -8.59 1.00 -11.41
C TYR A 124 -7.83 2.10 -10.68
N LEU A 125 -7.05 1.76 -9.66
CA LEU A 125 -6.26 2.72 -8.89
C LEU A 125 -5.22 3.43 -9.75
N THR A 126 -4.61 2.74 -10.71
CA THR A 126 -3.70 3.35 -11.70
C THR A 126 -4.39 4.47 -12.48
N ARG A 127 -5.58 4.21 -13.03
CA ARG A 127 -6.35 5.20 -13.77
C ARG A 127 -6.83 6.34 -12.88
N TYR A 128 -7.24 6.03 -11.67
CA TYR A 128 -7.68 7.00 -10.69
C TYR A 128 -6.56 7.99 -10.36
N LEU A 129 -5.37 7.51 -9.98
CA LEU A 129 -4.22 8.36 -9.66
C LEU A 129 -3.73 9.15 -10.88
N TYR A 130 -3.70 8.54 -12.06
CA TYR A 130 -3.35 9.24 -13.29
C TYR A 130 -4.33 10.38 -13.62
N ASN A 131 -5.63 10.18 -13.43
CA ASN A 131 -6.64 11.22 -13.60
C ASN A 131 -6.43 12.41 -12.65
N LEU A 132 -6.15 12.13 -11.38
CA LEU A 132 -5.86 13.19 -10.40
C LEU A 132 -4.58 13.94 -10.73
N ARG A 133 -3.53 13.22 -11.12
CA ARG A 133 -2.29 13.83 -11.62
C ARG A 133 -2.54 14.76 -12.79
N SER A 134 -3.37 14.38 -13.74
CA SER A 134 -3.68 15.16 -14.93
C SER A 134 -4.53 16.41 -14.61
N LYS A 135 -5.22 16.41 -13.47
CA LYS A 135 -5.97 17.57 -12.94
C LYS A 135 -5.15 18.46 -12.01
N PHE A 136 -3.84 18.22 -11.87
CA PHE A 136 -2.97 18.92 -10.92
C PHE A 136 -3.39 18.77 -9.45
N ASP A 137 -4.08 17.68 -9.10
CA ASP A 137 -4.47 17.32 -7.74
C ASP A 137 -3.96 15.90 -7.39
N PRO A 138 -2.64 15.64 -7.46
CA PRO A 138 -2.10 14.32 -7.21
C PRO A 138 -2.26 13.90 -5.74
N LYS A 139 -2.53 12.61 -5.51
CA LYS A 139 -2.43 12.01 -4.19
C LYS A 139 -0.98 11.64 -3.89
N TRP A 140 -0.48 12.12 -2.76
CA TRP A 140 0.93 11.95 -2.38
C TRP A 140 1.20 10.57 -1.76
N THR A 141 0.74 9.53 -2.44
CA THR A 141 0.88 8.16 -1.96
C THR A 141 1.29 7.21 -3.08
N ASN A 142 2.19 6.29 -2.77
CA ASN A 142 2.48 5.14 -3.63
C ASN A 142 1.79 3.93 -3.04
N ILE A 143 1.14 3.14 -3.88
CA ILE A 143 0.31 2.01 -3.46
C ILE A 143 0.95 0.72 -3.94
N VAL A 144 0.90 -0.31 -3.10
CA VAL A 144 1.18 -1.68 -3.49
C VAL A 144 -0.11 -2.48 -3.33
N VAL A 145 -0.47 -3.21 -4.38
CA VAL A 145 -1.60 -4.14 -4.42
C VAL A 145 -1.04 -5.55 -4.47
N ALA A 146 -1.40 -6.38 -3.51
CA ALA A 146 -1.01 -7.78 -3.48
C ALA A 146 -2.23 -8.67 -3.34
N GLY A 147 -2.19 -9.85 -3.94
CA GLY A 147 -3.31 -10.77 -3.86
C GLY A 147 -3.09 -12.05 -4.65
N LEU A 148 -4.13 -12.85 -4.73
CA LEU A 148 -4.20 -14.00 -5.63
C LEU A 148 -5.16 -13.69 -6.78
N GLN A 149 -4.67 -13.88 -8.01
CA GLN A 149 -5.45 -13.75 -9.24
C GLN A 149 -5.59 -15.13 -9.85
N ASP A 150 -6.79 -15.72 -9.78
CA ASP A 150 -7.05 -17.07 -10.29
C ASP A 150 -6.10 -18.14 -9.70
N GLY A 151 -5.71 -17.97 -8.43
CA GLY A 151 -4.78 -18.83 -7.72
C GLY A 151 -3.30 -18.51 -7.93
N GLU A 152 -2.97 -17.55 -8.81
CA GLU A 152 -1.61 -17.11 -9.09
C GLU A 152 -1.24 -15.85 -8.27
N PRO A 153 -0.01 -15.75 -7.75
CA PRO A 153 0.45 -14.59 -6.99
C PRO A 153 0.48 -13.33 -7.84
N PHE A 154 -0.19 -12.27 -7.38
CA PHE A 154 -0.19 -10.96 -8.00
C PHE A 154 0.44 -9.93 -7.06
N LEU A 155 1.42 -9.19 -7.56
CA LEU A 155 2.06 -8.09 -6.85
C LEU A 155 2.26 -6.92 -7.81
N GLY A 156 1.58 -5.81 -7.54
CA GLY A 156 1.60 -4.62 -8.38
C GLY A 156 1.93 -3.35 -7.60
N TYR A 157 2.72 -2.49 -8.21
CA TYR A 157 3.07 -1.16 -7.71
C TYR A 157 2.33 -0.09 -8.52
N ILE A 158 1.94 0.98 -7.85
CA ILE A 158 1.33 2.16 -8.45
C ILE A 158 1.95 3.40 -7.80
N SER A 159 2.54 4.28 -8.61
CA SER A 159 3.07 5.55 -8.12
C SER A 159 1.98 6.62 -8.04
N MET A 160 2.27 7.68 -7.29
CA MET A 160 1.41 8.87 -7.15
C MET A 160 1.00 9.52 -8.48
N ILE A 161 1.76 9.31 -9.54
CA ILE A 161 1.50 9.86 -10.89
C ILE A 161 0.81 8.87 -11.84
N GLY A 162 0.40 7.69 -11.34
CA GLY A 162 -0.24 6.66 -12.14
C GLY A 162 0.72 5.80 -12.98
N LEU A 163 2.04 5.82 -12.69
CA LEU A 163 2.96 4.81 -13.22
C LEU A 163 2.71 3.50 -12.49
N ALA A 164 2.49 2.41 -13.22
CA ALA A 164 2.17 1.12 -12.64
C ALA A 164 2.91 -0.01 -13.33
N PHE A 165 3.36 -0.98 -12.54
CA PHE A 165 4.00 -2.21 -13.01
C PHE A 165 3.76 -3.37 -12.04
N THR A 166 4.07 -4.58 -12.49
CA THR A 166 4.01 -5.82 -11.69
C THR A 166 5.37 -6.49 -11.70
N GLU A 167 5.81 -6.96 -10.55
CA GLU A 167 7.13 -7.56 -10.35
C GLU A 167 7.04 -8.66 -9.28
N ASP A 168 8.11 -9.46 -9.13
CA ASP A 168 8.18 -10.49 -8.09
C ASP A 168 8.63 -9.93 -6.74
N ALA A 169 9.32 -8.80 -6.74
CA ALA A 169 9.62 -8.01 -5.54
C ALA A 169 9.35 -6.53 -5.82
N VAL A 170 8.66 -5.89 -4.89
CA VAL A 170 8.29 -4.47 -4.95
C VAL A 170 8.59 -3.81 -3.62
N THR A 171 9.17 -2.63 -3.68
CA THR A 171 9.32 -1.77 -2.51
C THR A 171 8.96 -0.33 -2.86
N THR A 172 8.58 0.44 -1.85
CA THR A 172 8.26 1.85 -2.01
C THR A 172 9.24 2.72 -1.24
N GLY A 173 9.24 4.01 -1.53
CA GLY A 173 10.04 4.98 -0.80
C GLY A 173 11.55 4.68 -0.85
N LEU A 174 12.24 4.90 0.28
CA LEU A 174 13.67 4.66 0.42
C LEU A 174 14.03 3.16 0.32
N GLY A 175 13.10 2.27 0.66
CA GLY A 175 13.25 0.81 0.50
C GLY A 175 13.61 0.40 -0.92
N GLY A 176 13.18 1.16 -1.94
CA GLY A 176 13.54 0.92 -3.34
C GLY A 176 15.04 1.02 -3.61
N ALA A 177 15.74 1.89 -2.92
CA ALA A 177 17.20 2.01 -3.04
C ALA A 177 17.97 1.06 -2.11
N ILE A 178 17.41 0.76 -0.94
CA ILE A 178 18.12 0.04 0.14
C ILE A 178 17.84 -1.47 0.07
N ALA A 179 16.57 -1.87 0.07
CA ALA A 179 16.18 -3.26 0.24
C ALA A 179 15.88 -3.99 -1.08
N LEU A 180 15.36 -3.29 -2.09
CA LEU A 180 15.01 -3.92 -3.37
C LEU A 180 16.22 -4.59 -4.06
N PRO A 181 17.43 -4.02 -4.08
CA PRO A 181 18.60 -4.70 -4.64
C PRO A 181 18.92 -6.01 -3.91
N LEU A 182 18.76 -6.04 -2.57
CA LEU A 182 18.94 -7.25 -1.77
C LEU A 182 17.89 -8.30 -2.13
N MET A 183 16.62 -7.91 -2.16
CA MET A 183 15.51 -8.81 -2.52
C MET A 183 15.70 -9.40 -3.91
N ARG A 184 16.07 -8.58 -4.91
CA ARG A 184 16.35 -9.04 -6.28
C ARG A 184 17.54 -9.98 -6.35
N LYS A 185 18.64 -9.69 -5.65
CA LYS A 185 19.81 -10.57 -5.57
C LYS A 185 19.43 -11.96 -5.05
N MET A 186 18.56 -12.03 -4.04
CA MET A 186 18.12 -13.30 -3.46
C MET A 186 17.16 -14.05 -4.39
N LEU A 187 16.30 -13.35 -5.10
CA LEU A 187 15.46 -13.94 -6.17
C LEU A 187 16.30 -14.51 -7.31
N ASP A 188 17.32 -13.77 -7.77
CA ASP A 188 18.22 -14.20 -8.85
C ASP A 188 19.04 -15.44 -8.46
N GLN A 189 19.42 -15.56 -7.19
CA GLN A 189 20.14 -16.73 -6.66
C GLN A 189 19.30 -18.01 -6.75
N ASN A 190 17.98 -17.90 -6.70
CA ASN A 190 17.06 -19.03 -6.86
C ASN A 190 16.86 -19.48 -8.33
N LYS A 191 17.64 -18.89 -9.28
CA LYS A 191 17.66 -19.30 -10.70
C LYS A 191 16.28 -19.36 -11.36
N GLY A 192 15.42 -18.38 -11.05
CA GLY A 192 14.06 -18.29 -11.65
C GLY A 192 13.03 -19.25 -11.06
N LYS A 193 13.34 -19.95 -9.97
CA LYS A 193 12.34 -20.68 -9.18
C LYS A 193 11.71 -19.70 -8.18
N LEU A 194 10.42 -19.86 -7.95
CA LEU A 194 9.73 -19.13 -6.87
C LEU A 194 10.32 -19.55 -5.53
N LEU A 195 10.40 -18.58 -4.61
CA LEU A 195 10.86 -18.80 -3.24
C LEU A 195 9.87 -19.70 -2.48
N THR A 196 10.35 -20.44 -1.52
CA THR A 196 9.47 -21.04 -0.51
C THR A 196 8.96 -19.96 0.45
N PHE A 197 7.88 -20.24 1.17
CA PHE A 197 7.32 -19.31 2.17
C PHE A 197 8.35 -18.92 3.24
N GLU A 198 9.16 -19.88 3.71
CA GLU A 198 10.18 -19.65 4.73
C GLU A 198 11.31 -18.73 4.21
N GLU A 199 11.77 -18.96 2.97
CA GLU A 199 12.77 -18.10 2.33
C GLU A 199 12.22 -16.69 2.13
N ALA A 200 11.01 -16.55 1.63
CA ALA A 200 10.36 -15.26 1.42
C ALA A 200 10.17 -14.48 2.73
N THR A 201 9.78 -15.18 3.81
CA THR A 201 9.63 -14.59 5.14
C THR A 201 10.97 -14.07 5.67
N LYS A 202 12.03 -14.87 5.53
CA LYS A 202 13.38 -14.46 5.93
C LYS A 202 13.87 -13.23 5.16
N ILE A 203 13.66 -13.21 3.84
CA ILE A 203 14.01 -12.05 3.00
C ILE A 203 13.21 -10.82 3.42
N MET A 204 11.92 -10.98 3.69
CA MET A 204 11.05 -9.90 4.15
C MET A 204 11.54 -9.31 5.48
N GLU A 205 11.84 -10.15 6.46
CA GLU A 205 12.36 -9.71 7.75
C GLU A 205 13.72 -9.00 7.62
N GLU A 206 14.65 -9.52 6.82
CA GLU A 206 15.94 -8.87 6.57
C GLU A 206 15.75 -7.52 5.88
N SER A 207 14.81 -7.42 4.92
CA SER A 207 14.48 -6.17 4.24
C SER A 207 13.88 -5.13 5.19
N LEU A 208 13.00 -5.55 6.11
CA LEU A 208 12.43 -4.69 7.15
C LEU A 208 13.51 -4.23 8.14
N LYS A 209 14.42 -5.11 8.56
CA LYS A 209 15.57 -4.78 9.42
C LYS A 209 16.47 -3.74 8.76
N LEU A 210 16.76 -3.94 7.47
CA LEU A 210 17.59 -3.03 6.70
C LEU A 210 16.91 -1.67 6.52
N GLY A 211 15.61 -1.66 6.19
CA GLY A 211 14.80 -0.45 6.11
C GLY A 211 14.83 0.32 7.43
N PHE A 212 14.60 -0.35 8.56
CA PHE A 212 14.68 0.28 9.87
C PHE A 212 16.08 0.81 10.21
N ALA A 213 17.13 0.10 9.80
CA ALA A 213 18.50 0.50 10.10
C ALA A 213 18.95 1.76 9.36
N LEU A 214 18.47 1.98 8.15
CA LEU A 214 18.97 3.00 7.22
C LEU A 214 17.99 4.13 6.92
N ASP A 215 16.70 3.96 7.22
CA ASP A 215 15.69 5.01 7.06
C ASP A 215 15.39 5.67 8.42
N CYS A 216 15.70 6.96 8.52
CA CYS A 216 15.53 7.73 9.77
C CYS A 216 14.06 7.93 10.18
N VAL A 217 13.10 7.67 9.30
CA VAL A 217 11.66 7.75 9.58
C VAL A 217 10.99 6.39 9.73
N ALA A 218 11.76 5.30 9.58
CA ALA A 218 11.26 3.96 9.82
C ALA A 218 11.13 3.64 11.32
N TYR A 219 10.27 2.70 11.66
CA TYR A 219 9.96 2.31 13.04
C TYR A 219 10.26 0.82 13.28
N PRO A 220 10.77 0.45 14.48
CA PRO A 220 11.13 -0.94 14.75
C PRO A 220 9.96 -1.91 14.81
N LYS A 221 8.72 -1.40 14.94
CA LYS A 221 7.53 -2.23 14.98
C LYS A 221 6.94 -2.35 13.59
N TYR A 222 6.78 -3.57 13.11
CA TYR A 222 6.30 -3.88 11.77
C TYR A 222 5.18 -4.91 11.79
N GLN A 223 4.45 -5.00 10.70
CA GLN A 223 3.41 -5.99 10.46
C GLN A 223 3.65 -6.64 9.09
N ILE A 224 3.45 -7.96 9.02
CA ILE A 224 3.49 -8.72 7.77
C ILE A 224 2.09 -9.28 7.50
N ALA A 225 1.64 -9.17 6.25
CA ALA A 225 0.47 -9.87 5.73
C ALA A 225 0.92 -10.98 4.79
N ASN A 226 0.38 -12.17 4.99
CA ASN A 226 0.52 -13.30 4.08
C ASN A 226 -0.79 -13.54 3.34
N ILE A 227 -0.73 -13.56 2.01
CA ILE A 227 -1.88 -13.79 1.13
C ILE A 227 -1.60 -15.09 0.37
N ASN A 228 -2.37 -16.11 0.65
CA ASN A 228 -2.26 -17.43 0.05
C ASN A 228 -3.64 -18.03 -0.27
N LYS A 229 -3.68 -19.28 -0.67
CA LYS A 229 -4.93 -19.99 -1.01
C LYS A 229 -5.89 -20.14 0.17
N ASP A 230 -5.37 -20.07 1.40
CA ASP A 230 -6.18 -20.15 2.63
C ASP A 230 -6.75 -18.78 3.03
N GLY A 231 -6.48 -17.73 2.24
CA GLY A 231 -6.93 -16.36 2.44
C GLY A 231 -5.84 -15.42 2.92
N VAL A 232 -6.26 -14.27 3.46
CA VAL A 232 -5.39 -13.22 3.99
C VAL A 232 -5.13 -13.46 5.48
N GLN A 233 -3.87 -13.61 5.81
CA GLN A 233 -3.40 -13.76 7.20
C GLN A 233 -2.65 -12.49 7.61
N MET A 234 -3.30 -11.64 8.40
CA MET A 234 -2.69 -10.44 8.97
C MET A 234 -1.90 -10.81 10.23
N GLY A 235 -0.56 -10.77 10.14
CA GLY A 235 0.31 -11.00 11.29
C GLY A 235 0.08 -9.97 12.40
N LYS A 236 0.40 -10.33 13.63
CA LYS A 236 0.44 -9.36 14.73
C LYS A 236 1.66 -8.44 14.56
N PRO A 237 1.56 -7.17 15.00
CA PRO A 237 2.72 -6.29 14.98
C PRO A 237 3.86 -6.83 15.85
N GLU A 238 5.03 -6.99 15.24
CA GLU A 238 6.26 -7.48 15.87
C GLU A 238 7.33 -6.39 15.93
N THR A 239 8.30 -6.54 16.82
CA THR A 239 9.39 -5.57 16.98
C THR A 239 10.69 -6.13 16.39
N VAL A 240 11.33 -5.34 15.54
CA VAL A 240 12.64 -5.68 14.97
C VAL A 240 13.70 -5.69 16.07
N SER A 241 14.40 -6.80 16.18
CA SER A 241 15.64 -6.88 16.97
C SER A 241 16.81 -6.46 16.09
N LEU A 242 17.34 -5.25 16.30
CA LEU A 242 18.47 -4.74 15.50
C LEU A 242 19.78 -4.78 16.29
N ASN A 243 20.79 -5.40 15.68
CA ASN A 243 22.15 -5.25 16.13
C ASN A 243 22.82 -4.10 15.35
N TRP A 244 23.05 -2.96 16.01
CA TRP A 244 23.66 -1.77 15.38
C TRP A 244 25.07 -2.01 14.79
N LYS A 245 25.72 -3.12 15.11
CA LYS A 245 26.92 -3.55 14.39
C LYS A 245 26.67 -3.88 12.92
N TYR A 246 25.40 -4.15 12.58
CA TYR A 246 24.99 -4.40 11.19
C TYR A 246 25.24 -3.17 10.30
N VAL A 247 25.01 -1.97 10.83
CA VAL A 247 25.24 -0.70 10.11
C VAL A 247 26.74 -0.47 9.86
N LYS A 248 27.61 -0.84 10.80
CA LYS A 248 29.07 -0.69 10.65
C LYS A 248 29.67 -1.58 9.57
N ASN A 249 29.06 -2.71 9.26
CA ASN A 249 29.53 -3.60 8.20
C ASN A 249 29.22 -3.08 6.78
N PHE A 250 28.28 -2.16 6.64
CA PHE A 250 27.99 -1.50 5.36
C PHE A 250 29.05 -0.46 5.00
N ASP A 251 29.64 0.23 5.98
CA ASP A 251 30.71 1.21 5.75
C ASP A 251 32.07 0.54 5.36
N ALA A 252 32.22 -0.76 5.62
CA ALA A 252 33.47 -1.48 5.35
C ALA A 252 33.55 -2.11 3.95
N THR A 253 32.49 -2.02 3.14
CA THR A 253 32.38 -2.65 1.81
C THR A 253 32.15 -1.65 0.67
N LEU A 254 32.23 -0.34 0.95
CA LEU A 254 32.31 0.74 -0.03
C LEU A 254 33.77 1.22 -0.13
#